data_6ce21239583fe61c9aff4e3d16aa5b62
#
_entry.id   6ce21239583fe61c9aff4e3d16aa5b62
#
_cell.length_a   1.000
_cell.length_b   1.000
_cell.length_c   1.000
_cell.angle_alpha   90.00
_cell.angle_beta   90.00
_cell.angle_gamma   90.00
#
_symmetry.space_group_name_H-M   'P 1'
#
loop_
_entity.id
_entity.type
_entity.pdbx_description
1 polymer ?
#
loop_
_entity_poly.entity_id
_entity_poly.type
_entity_poly.pdbx_seq_one_letter_code
_entity_poly.pdbx_strand_id
1 'polypeptide(L)'
;MTRISDETRRKVVRAHIQDGRTIASLVAEYGISRATVSNWVRSYREECQNNDEEKSQLEMMEELRRLRREKAGLEKENSFLKKAAAFFAKEID
;
A
#
# COMPACT_ATOMS: atom_id res chain seq x y z
N MET A 1 -26.47 13.35 6.02
CA MET A 1 -25.01 13.47 6.00
C MET A 1 -24.38 12.27 6.66
N THR A 2 -23.75 11.42 5.91
CA THR A 2 -23.04 10.28 6.46
C THR A 2 -21.76 10.76 7.13
N ARG A 3 -21.74 10.68 8.44
CA ARG A 3 -20.51 10.91 9.18
C ARG A 3 -19.58 9.73 8.95
N ILE A 4 -18.46 9.97 8.34
CA ILE A 4 -17.43 8.97 8.19
C ILE A 4 -16.79 8.79 9.56
N SER A 5 -16.81 7.56 10.08
CA SER A 5 -16.24 7.26 11.40
C SER A 5 -14.73 7.41 11.42
N ASP A 6 -14.15 7.69 12.58
CA ASP A 6 -12.71 7.76 12.76
C ASP A 6 -12.06 6.43 12.40
N GLU A 7 -12.75 5.32 12.62
CA GLU A 7 -12.28 3.99 12.26
C GLU A 7 -12.11 3.85 10.75
N THR A 8 -13.10 4.32 9.98
CA THR A 8 -13.02 4.31 8.51
C THR A 8 -11.88 5.18 8.02
N ARG A 9 -11.70 6.36 8.60
CA ARG A 9 -10.61 7.27 8.28
C ARG A 9 -9.25 6.57 8.48
N ARG A 10 -9.06 5.89 9.61
CA ARG A 10 -7.83 5.16 9.92
C ARG A 10 -7.59 4.03 8.94
N LYS A 11 -8.63 3.29 8.58
CA LYS A 11 -8.54 2.20 7.60
C LYS A 11 -8.11 2.71 6.23
N VAL A 12 -8.69 3.81 5.78
CA VAL A 12 -8.38 4.42 4.49
C VAL A 12 -6.92 4.90 4.45
N VAL A 13 -6.49 5.63 5.47
CA VAL A 13 -5.12 6.13 5.57
C VAL A 13 -4.12 4.97 5.61
N ARG A 14 -4.39 3.96 6.42
CA ARG A 14 -3.53 2.78 6.55
C ARG A 14 -3.45 2.02 5.23
N ALA A 15 -4.56 1.84 4.53
CA ALA A 15 -4.59 1.16 3.24
C ALA A 15 -3.72 1.88 2.20
N HIS A 16 -3.75 3.20 2.20
CA HIS A 16 -2.92 3.98 1.29
C HIS A 16 -1.43 3.88 1.64
N ILE A 17 -1.08 4.09 2.91
CA ILE A 17 0.32 4.15 3.34
C ILE A 17 0.95 2.75 3.43
N GLN A 18 0.28 1.81 4.08
CA GLN A 18 0.84 0.48 4.35
C GLN A 18 0.66 -0.49 3.20
N ASP A 19 -0.54 -0.54 2.61
CA ASP A 19 -0.88 -1.50 1.56
C ASP A 19 -0.59 -0.98 0.15
N GLY A 20 -0.26 0.31 0.02
CA GLY A 20 0.06 0.91 -1.27
C GLY A 20 -1.13 1.10 -2.19
N ARG A 21 -2.34 1.12 -1.66
CA ARG A 21 -3.54 1.34 -2.47
C ARG A 21 -3.59 2.76 -2.99
N THR A 22 -4.04 2.92 -4.22
CA THR A 22 -4.16 4.25 -4.83
C THR A 22 -5.33 5.01 -4.22
N ILE A 23 -5.24 6.34 -4.24
CA ILE A 23 -6.32 7.20 -3.77
C ILE A 23 -7.59 6.96 -4.59
N ALA A 24 -7.45 6.78 -5.91
CA ALA A 24 -8.59 6.48 -6.80
C ALA A 24 -9.32 5.20 -6.39
N SER A 25 -8.58 4.15 -6.03
CA SER A 25 -9.13 2.88 -5.55
C SER A 25 -9.94 3.06 -4.27
N LEU A 26 -9.42 3.85 -3.33
CA LEU A 26 -10.08 4.12 -2.05
C LEU A 26 -11.34 4.98 -2.23
N VAL A 27 -11.29 5.96 -3.13
CA VAL A 27 -12.45 6.78 -3.50
C VAL A 27 -13.58 5.90 -4.03
N ALA A 28 -13.25 4.97 -4.92
CA ALA A 28 -14.24 4.05 -5.50
C ALA A 28 -14.84 3.10 -4.47
N GLU A 29 -14.01 2.57 -3.56
CA GLU A 29 -14.44 1.59 -2.57
C GLU A 29 -15.28 2.22 -1.45
N TYR A 30 -14.83 3.35 -0.90
CA TYR A 30 -15.46 3.97 0.26
C TYR A 30 -16.44 5.10 -0.09
N GLY A 31 -16.50 5.51 -1.34
CA GLY A 31 -17.38 6.59 -1.78
C GLY A 31 -17.02 7.96 -1.20
N ILE A 32 -15.74 8.18 -0.92
CA ILE A 32 -15.22 9.41 -0.32
C ILE A 32 -14.54 10.25 -1.42
N SER A 33 -14.60 11.58 -1.31
CA SER A 33 -13.96 12.45 -2.29
C SER A 33 -12.43 12.32 -2.25
N ARG A 34 -11.80 12.50 -3.40
CA ARG A 34 -10.35 12.45 -3.52
C ARG A 34 -9.65 13.46 -2.62
N ALA A 35 -10.20 14.67 -2.55
CA ALA A 35 -9.68 15.74 -1.70
C ALA A 35 -9.70 15.34 -0.23
N THR A 36 -10.77 14.69 0.22
CA THR A 36 -10.90 14.21 1.59
C THR A 36 -9.83 13.17 1.94
N VAL A 37 -9.64 12.18 1.07
CA VAL A 37 -8.60 11.14 1.28
C VAL A 37 -7.22 11.79 1.32
N SER A 38 -6.91 12.67 0.38
CA SER A 38 -5.63 13.38 0.33
C SER A 38 -5.38 14.19 1.60
N ASN A 39 -6.40 14.88 2.08
CA ASN A 39 -6.29 15.68 3.30
C ASN A 39 -6.06 14.79 4.53
N TRP A 40 -6.73 13.65 4.62
CA TRP A 40 -6.53 12.71 5.72
C TRP A 40 -5.11 12.17 5.76
N VAL A 41 -4.57 11.80 4.62
CA VAL A 41 -3.19 11.30 4.52
C VAL A 41 -2.21 12.39 4.93
N ARG A 42 -2.41 13.60 4.44
CA ARG A 42 -1.56 14.75 4.80
C ARG A 42 -1.60 15.03 6.29
N SER A 43 -2.81 15.10 6.87
CA SER A 43 -2.98 15.34 8.31
C SER A 43 -2.30 14.28 9.15
N TYR A 44 -2.42 13.02 8.77
CA TYR A 44 -1.77 11.91 9.45
C TYR A 44 -0.26 12.05 9.43
N ARG A 45 0.32 12.39 8.28
CA ARG A 45 1.77 12.58 8.15
C ARG A 45 2.26 13.76 8.98
N GLU A 46 1.49 14.84 9.05
CA GLU A 46 1.81 16.01 9.89
C GLU A 46 1.78 15.66 11.39
N GLU A 47 0.76 14.92 11.82
CA GLU A 47 0.66 14.43 13.20
C GLU A 47 1.85 13.55 13.56
N CYS A 48 2.31 12.71 12.64
CA CYS A 48 3.46 11.84 12.85
C CYS A 48 4.76 12.60 13.02
N GLN A 49 4.90 13.77 12.40
CA GLN A 49 6.10 14.60 12.57
C GLN A 49 6.20 15.18 13.96
N ASN A 50 5.08 15.37 14.65
CA ASN A 50 5.02 16.00 15.97
C ASN A 50 4.98 14.99 17.12
N ASN A 51 4.90 13.70 16.82
CA ASN A 51 4.80 12.64 17.83
C ASN A 51 5.73 11.49 17.45
N ASP A 52 6.75 11.24 18.29
CA ASP A 52 7.78 10.23 18.03
C ASP A 52 7.22 8.82 17.91
N GLU A 53 6.21 8.48 18.71
CA GLU A 53 5.58 7.16 18.66
C GLU A 53 4.83 6.93 17.35
N GLU A 54 4.06 7.92 16.92
CA GLU A 54 3.34 7.86 15.65
C GLU A 54 4.29 7.89 14.45
N LYS A 55 5.40 8.62 14.57
CA LYS A 55 6.45 8.65 13.56
C LYS A 55 7.03 7.25 13.36
N SER A 56 7.30 6.52 14.45
CA SER A 56 7.79 5.15 14.38
C SER A 56 6.79 4.22 13.70
N GLN A 57 5.50 4.38 13.98
CA GLN A 57 4.45 3.61 13.33
C GLN A 57 4.38 3.90 11.83
N LEU A 58 4.50 5.17 11.44
CA LEU A 58 4.50 5.57 10.04
C LEU A 58 5.69 4.95 9.29
N GLU A 59 6.88 5.02 9.88
CA GLU A 59 8.09 4.42 9.31
C GLU A 59 7.93 2.92 9.13
N MET A 60 7.32 2.25 10.11
CA MET A 60 7.04 0.81 10.03
C MET A 60 6.06 0.48 8.89
N MET A 61 5.01 1.27 8.72
CA MET A 61 4.05 1.08 7.62
C MET A 61 4.72 1.25 6.26
N GLU A 62 5.57 2.26 6.10
CA GLU A 62 6.29 2.51 4.86
C GLU A 62 7.28 1.39 4.55
N GLU A 63 7.95 0.86 5.58
CA GLU A 63 8.85 -0.29 5.45
C GLU A 63 8.09 -1.54 5.00
N LEU A 64 6.93 -1.83 5.59
CA LEU A 64 6.09 -2.94 5.18
C LEU A 64 5.64 -2.83 3.73
N ARG A 65 5.29 -1.61 3.29
CA ARG A 65 4.92 -1.35 1.91
C ARG A 65 6.08 -1.65 0.96
N ARG A 66 7.27 -1.21 1.32
CA ARG A 66 8.49 -1.47 0.53
C ARG A 66 8.77 -2.96 0.44
N LEU A 67 8.71 -3.68 1.55
CA LEU A 67 8.96 -5.12 1.59
C LEU A 67 7.93 -5.90 0.76
N ARG A 68 6.67 -5.51 0.79
CA ARG A 68 5.63 -6.13 -0.04
C ARG A 68 5.89 -5.93 -1.52
N ARG A 69 6.38 -4.74 -1.89
CA ARG A 69 6.73 -4.43 -3.28
C ARG A 69 7.93 -5.27 -3.74
N GLU A 70 8.94 -5.41 -2.91
CA GLU A 70 10.10 -6.25 -3.18
C GLU A 70 9.71 -7.72 -3.32
N LYS A 71 8.87 -8.22 -2.43
CA LYS A 71 8.35 -9.59 -2.49
C LYS A 71 7.58 -9.85 -3.78
N ALA A 72 6.72 -8.93 -4.19
CA ALA A 72 5.96 -9.05 -5.44
C ALA A 72 6.89 -9.08 -6.65
N GLY A 73 7.95 -8.26 -6.65
CA GLY A 73 8.96 -8.27 -7.69
C GLY A 73 9.69 -9.60 -7.77
N LEU A 74 10.11 -10.12 -6.63
CA LEU A 74 10.81 -11.42 -6.56
C LEU A 74 9.90 -12.57 -7.00
N GLU A 75 8.63 -12.54 -6.65
CA GLU A 75 7.66 -13.57 -7.07
C GLU A 75 7.46 -13.56 -8.58
N LYS A 76 7.39 -12.39 -9.20
CA LYS A 76 7.30 -12.26 -10.66
C LYS A 76 8.54 -12.78 -11.34
N GLU A 77 9.71 -12.44 -10.82
CA GLU A 77 10.99 -12.91 -11.34
C GLU A 77 11.11 -14.42 -11.24
N ASN A 78 10.72 -15.02 -10.12
CA ASN A 78 10.70 -16.47 -9.94
C ASN A 78 9.76 -17.16 -10.93
N SER A 79 8.58 -16.61 -11.16
CA SER A 79 7.64 -17.16 -12.15
C SER A 79 8.21 -17.12 -13.55
N PHE A 80 8.89 -16.04 -13.92
CA PHE A 80 9.54 -15.90 -15.21
C PHE A 80 10.65 -16.93 -15.37
N LEU A 81 11.51 -17.08 -14.37
CA LEU A 81 12.61 -18.05 -14.39
C LEU A 81 12.12 -19.48 -14.50
N LYS A 82 11.03 -19.82 -13.82
CA LYS A 82 10.42 -21.16 -13.92
C LYS A 82 9.92 -21.44 -15.33
N LYS A 83 9.27 -20.47 -15.97
CA LYS A 83 8.77 -20.59 -17.34
C LYS A 83 9.93 -20.73 -18.32
N ALA A 84 10.98 -19.94 -18.16
CA ALA A 84 12.15 -19.99 -19.00
C ALA A 84 12.85 -21.36 -18.87
N ALA A 85 13.00 -21.87 -17.67
CA ALA A 85 13.60 -23.18 -17.43
C ALA A 85 12.81 -24.30 -18.10
N ALA A 86 11.49 -24.26 -18.03
CA ALA A 86 10.63 -25.25 -18.70
C ALA A 86 10.76 -25.18 -20.22
N PHE A 87 10.88 -23.97 -20.77
CA PHE A 87 11.06 -23.76 -22.19
C PHE A 87 12.39 -24.34 -22.67
N PHE A 88 13.48 -24.07 -21.96
CA PHE A 88 14.80 -24.60 -22.30
C PHE A 88 14.87 -26.11 -22.14
N ALA A 89 14.20 -26.68 -21.18
CA ALA A 89 14.15 -28.13 -20.98
C ALA A 89 13.51 -28.83 -22.18
N LYS A 90 12.51 -28.22 -22.80
CA LYS A 90 11.87 -28.77 -24.01
C LYS A 90 12.76 -28.75 -25.22
N GLU A 91 13.68 -27.79 -25.35
CA GLU A 91 14.59 -27.67 -26.49
C GLU A 91 15.75 -28.64 -26.44
N ILE A 92 16.07 -29.17 -25.27
CA ILE A 92 17.23 -30.07 -25.10
C ILE A 92 16.93 -31.50 -25.53
N ASP A 93 15.68 -31.85 -25.72
CA ASP A 93 15.34 -33.17 -26.26
C ASP A 93 15.65 -33.26 -27.75
#